data_a614036ea8944a6930939ed2d022b198
#
_entry.id   a614036ea8944a6930939ed2d022b198
#
_cell.length_a   1.000
_cell.length_b   1.000
_cell.length_c   1.000
_cell.angle_alpha   90.00
_cell.angle_beta   90.00
_cell.angle_gamma   90.00
#
_symmetry.space_group_name_H-M   'P 1'
#
loop_
_entity.id
_entity.type
_entity.pdbx_description
1 polymer ?
#
loop_
_entity_poly.entity_id
_entity_poly.type
_entity_poly.pdbx_seq_one_letter_code
_entity_poly.pdbx_strand_id
1 'polypeptide(L)'
;TNVGDEGGFAPNLKSAEEALSFIVKSISDAGYKPGEDVVLAIDAASSEFYENGKYEMKGEGKSYTNAQMVEFYKDLCNRFPIFSIEDGMAEDDWEGWKMLTDAIGDKVQLVGDDLFVTNPKRLAMGIEKGVANSILVKVNQIGSLTETMKAVDMAHRAGYTAVLSHRSGETEDTTIADIAVATNCGQIKTGSMSRTDRMAKYNQLIRIEEELGDMAVYAGKSILKK
;
A
#
# COMPACT_ATOMS: atom_id res chain seq x y z
N THR A 1 -5.86 -4.93 23.96
CA THR A 1 -5.56 -4.77 22.53
C THR A 1 -6.31 -3.55 22.01
N ASN A 2 -5.61 -2.46 21.76
CA ASN A 2 -6.23 -1.23 21.28
C ASN A 2 -6.41 -1.30 19.75
N VAL A 3 -7.50 -0.67 19.28
CA VAL A 3 -7.80 -0.51 17.86
C VAL A 3 -7.38 0.89 17.45
N GLY A 4 -6.60 1.00 16.38
CA GLY A 4 -6.19 2.26 15.78
C GLY A 4 -7.29 2.89 14.92
N ASP A 5 -7.00 4.06 14.38
CA ASP A 5 -7.97 4.85 13.60
C ASP A 5 -8.49 4.11 12.35
N GLU A 6 -7.69 3.23 11.79
CA GLU A 6 -8.05 2.44 10.61
C GLU A 6 -8.68 1.08 10.93
N GLY A 7 -9.08 0.86 12.19
CA GLY A 7 -9.80 -0.34 12.62
C GLY A 7 -8.92 -1.57 12.87
N GLY A 8 -7.62 -1.48 12.69
CA GLY A 8 -6.66 -2.54 12.98
C GLY A 8 -6.14 -2.49 14.41
N PHE A 9 -5.50 -3.56 14.86
CA PHE A 9 -4.84 -3.58 16.16
C PHE A 9 -3.55 -2.76 16.12
N ALA A 10 -3.30 -2.01 17.20
CA ALA A 10 -2.12 -1.16 17.35
C ALA A 10 -1.35 -1.48 18.65
N PRO A 11 -0.77 -2.67 18.77
CA PRO A 11 0.03 -3.04 19.93
C PRO A 11 1.40 -2.36 19.90
N ASN A 12 1.98 -2.14 21.09
CA ASN A 12 3.37 -1.71 21.18
C ASN A 12 4.30 -2.91 20.88
N LEU A 13 4.97 -2.87 19.74
CA LEU A 13 5.91 -3.89 19.29
C LEU A 13 7.33 -3.32 19.23
N LYS A 14 8.31 -4.21 19.30
CA LYS A 14 9.73 -3.81 19.41
C LYS A 14 10.37 -3.55 18.04
N SER A 15 9.83 -4.16 16.98
CA SER A 15 10.40 -4.07 15.64
C SER A 15 9.36 -4.41 14.56
N ALA A 16 9.67 -4.03 13.34
CA ALA A 16 8.90 -4.43 12.15
C ALA A 16 8.84 -5.97 12.01
N GLU A 17 9.93 -6.67 12.28
CA GLU A 17 10.00 -8.14 12.24
C GLU A 17 9.03 -8.79 13.24
N GLU A 18 8.92 -8.26 14.45
CA GLU A 18 7.97 -8.76 15.46
C GLU A 18 6.53 -8.59 14.96
N ALA A 19 6.21 -7.44 14.36
CA ALA A 19 4.88 -7.18 13.79
C ALA A 19 4.54 -8.18 12.68
N LEU A 20 5.44 -8.36 11.73
CA LEU A 20 5.25 -9.29 10.62
C LEU A 20 5.10 -10.74 11.11
N SER A 21 5.88 -11.14 12.12
CA SER A 21 5.80 -12.46 12.73
C SER A 21 4.44 -12.72 13.39
N PHE A 22 3.89 -11.72 14.10
CA PHE A 22 2.55 -11.84 14.68
C PHE A 22 1.46 -11.96 13.61
N ILE A 23 1.57 -11.22 12.52
CA ILE A 23 0.59 -11.29 11.42
C ILE A 23 0.65 -12.64 10.74
N VAL A 24 1.84 -13.14 10.39
CA VAL A 24 2.03 -14.48 9.78
C VAL A 24 1.48 -15.58 10.69
N LYS A 25 1.75 -15.50 12.00
CA LYS A 25 1.18 -16.44 12.96
C LYS A 25 -0.34 -16.35 12.98
N SER A 26 -0.92 -15.15 12.99
CA SER A 26 -2.37 -14.95 13.03
C SER A 26 -3.06 -15.50 11.77
N ILE A 27 -2.44 -15.35 10.59
CA ILE A 27 -2.93 -15.94 9.34
C ILE A 27 -2.99 -17.47 9.48
N SER A 28 -1.91 -18.08 10.00
CA SER A 28 -1.84 -19.54 10.20
C SER A 28 -2.84 -20.02 11.26
N ASP A 29 -2.96 -19.31 12.38
CA ASP A 29 -3.91 -19.64 13.45
C ASP A 29 -5.37 -19.57 12.98
N ALA A 30 -5.65 -18.68 11.99
CA ALA A 30 -6.96 -18.58 11.34
C ALA A 30 -7.23 -19.69 10.30
N GLY A 31 -6.27 -20.56 10.05
CA GLY A 31 -6.39 -21.69 9.12
C GLY A 31 -6.03 -21.36 7.68
N TYR A 32 -5.44 -20.20 7.42
CA TYR A 32 -4.99 -19.77 6.08
C TYR A 32 -3.47 -19.96 5.94
N LYS A 33 -3.00 -20.01 4.69
CA LYS A 33 -1.58 -20.17 4.35
C LYS A 33 -0.95 -18.81 4.03
N PRO A 34 0.02 -18.35 4.85
CA PRO A 34 0.78 -17.13 4.52
C PRO A 34 1.51 -17.28 3.17
N GLY A 35 1.39 -16.27 2.32
CA GLY A 35 1.99 -16.25 0.99
C GLY A 35 1.17 -16.94 -0.11
N GLU A 36 0.18 -17.78 0.25
CA GLU A 36 -0.72 -18.42 -0.72
C GLU A 36 -2.13 -17.82 -0.66
N ASP A 37 -2.76 -17.83 0.52
CA ASP A 37 -4.12 -17.30 0.72
C ASP A 37 -4.10 -15.84 1.13
N VAL A 38 -3.10 -15.45 1.93
CA VAL A 38 -2.91 -14.08 2.42
C VAL A 38 -1.44 -13.70 2.28
N VAL A 39 -1.19 -12.57 1.64
CA VAL A 39 0.14 -11.94 1.55
C VAL A 39 0.19 -10.68 2.42
N LEU A 40 1.39 -10.20 2.72
CA LEU A 40 1.59 -9.02 3.54
C LEU A 40 1.77 -7.77 2.67
N ALA A 41 1.18 -6.67 3.14
CA ALA A 41 1.43 -5.33 2.62
C ALA A 41 1.86 -4.42 3.77
N ILE A 42 2.91 -3.65 3.57
CA ILE A 42 3.49 -2.73 4.56
C ILE A 42 3.26 -1.31 4.07
N ASP A 43 2.81 -0.44 4.95
CA ASP A 43 2.97 1.00 4.82
C ASP A 43 4.07 1.44 5.79
N ALA A 44 5.21 1.80 5.24
CA ALA A 44 6.38 2.16 6.04
C ALA A 44 6.38 3.63 6.45
N ALA A 45 5.69 4.48 5.70
CA ALA A 45 5.61 5.93 5.91
C ALA A 45 7.01 6.56 6.17
N SER A 46 7.99 6.23 5.31
CA SER A 46 9.40 6.47 5.60
C SER A 46 9.78 7.94 5.72
N SER A 47 8.97 8.87 5.20
CA SER A 47 9.15 10.31 5.41
C SER A 47 9.10 10.69 6.88
N GLU A 48 8.32 9.98 7.72
CA GLU A 48 8.14 10.25 9.15
C GLU A 48 9.43 10.03 9.99
N PHE A 49 10.35 9.22 9.49
CA PHE A 49 11.61 8.94 10.17
C PHE A 49 12.86 9.21 9.31
N TYR A 50 12.71 10.00 8.24
CA TYR A 50 13.84 10.45 7.43
C TYR A 50 14.35 11.79 7.91
N GLU A 51 15.54 11.80 8.51
CA GLU A 51 16.15 12.98 9.09
C GLU A 51 17.63 13.08 8.67
N ASN A 52 18.07 14.25 8.23
CA ASN A 52 19.48 14.51 7.90
C ASN A 52 20.13 13.50 6.92
N GLY A 53 19.36 13.04 5.94
CA GLY A 53 19.81 12.09 4.93
C GLY A 53 19.89 10.64 5.40
N LYS A 54 19.21 10.30 6.50
CA LYS A 54 19.17 8.96 7.08
C LYS A 54 17.77 8.58 7.54
N TYR A 55 17.52 7.31 7.58
CA TYR A 55 16.29 6.69 8.10
C TYR A 55 16.51 6.31 9.56
N GLU A 56 15.94 7.10 10.48
CA GLU A 56 16.14 6.98 11.92
C GLU A 56 15.05 6.13 12.59
N MET A 57 15.24 4.84 12.64
CA MET A 57 14.32 3.90 13.31
C MET A 57 14.49 3.97 14.83
N LYS A 58 14.05 5.06 15.44
CA LYS A 58 14.27 5.39 16.88
C LYS A 58 13.76 4.27 17.80
N GLY A 59 12.61 3.64 17.46
CA GLY A 59 12.04 2.53 18.24
C GLY A 59 12.94 1.28 18.31
N GLU A 60 13.77 1.08 17.29
CA GLU A 60 14.74 -0.03 17.21
C GLU A 60 16.18 0.40 17.55
N GLY A 61 16.42 1.69 17.79
CA GLY A 61 17.76 2.23 18.03
C GLY A 61 18.69 2.11 16.82
N LYS A 62 18.15 2.14 15.60
CA LYS A 62 18.88 1.95 14.35
C LYS A 62 18.79 3.18 13.46
N SER A 63 19.86 3.44 12.71
CA SER A 63 19.97 4.50 11.71
C SER A 63 20.51 3.91 10.42
N TYR A 64 19.84 4.14 9.30
CA TYR A 64 20.17 3.57 8.01
C TYR A 64 20.43 4.64 6.95
N THR A 65 21.44 4.42 6.11
CA THR A 65 21.55 5.09 4.81
C THR A 65 20.53 4.49 3.82
N ASN A 66 20.34 5.13 2.65
CA ASN A 66 19.48 4.62 1.58
C ASN A 66 19.82 3.15 1.25
N ALA A 67 21.11 2.85 1.02
CA ALA A 67 21.54 1.50 0.69
C ALA A 67 21.23 0.49 1.80
N GLN A 68 21.41 0.87 3.05
CA GLN A 68 21.11 0.01 4.21
C GLN A 68 19.60 -0.20 4.37
N MET A 69 18.78 0.82 4.08
CA MET A 69 17.32 0.69 4.10
C MET A 69 16.81 -0.25 3.00
N VAL A 70 17.40 -0.19 1.82
CA VAL A 70 17.13 -1.13 0.72
C VAL A 70 17.46 -2.57 1.14
N GLU A 71 18.64 -2.80 1.72
CA GLU A 71 19.01 -4.15 2.21
C GLU A 71 18.09 -4.63 3.34
N PHE A 72 17.64 -3.74 4.22
CA PHE A 72 16.64 -4.06 5.24
C PHE A 72 15.33 -4.58 4.61
N TYR A 73 14.78 -3.90 3.59
CA TYR A 73 13.58 -4.38 2.91
C TYR A 73 13.81 -5.69 2.14
N LYS A 74 14.96 -5.85 1.50
CA LYS A 74 15.32 -7.13 0.85
C LYS A 74 15.33 -8.29 1.83
N ASP A 75 15.92 -8.09 3.01
CA ASP A 75 15.93 -9.11 4.06
C ASP A 75 14.51 -9.45 4.53
N LEU A 76 13.68 -8.46 4.79
CA LEU A 76 12.28 -8.69 5.17
C LEU A 76 11.51 -9.45 4.09
N CYS A 77 11.64 -9.06 2.82
CA CYS A 77 10.98 -9.73 1.70
C CYS A 77 11.47 -11.18 1.47
N ASN A 78 12.70 -11.48 1.85
CA ASN A 78 13.21 -12.86 1.78
C ASN A 78 12.66 -13.75 2.90
N ARG A 79 12.28 -13.16 4.03
CA ARG A 79 11.83 -13.91 5.23
C ARG A 79 10.32 -13.94 5.41
N PHE A 80 9.62 -12.98 4.86
CA PHE A 80 8.17 -12.82 4.99
C PHE A 80 7.50 -12.75 3.63
N PRO A 81 6.25 -13.19 3.48
CA PRO A 81 5.51 -13.13 2.23
C PRO A 81 5.00 -11.73 1.91
N ILE A 82 5.91 -10.77 1.79
CA ILE A 82 5.60 -9.38 1.50
C ILE A 82 5.36 -9.21 0.00
N PHE A 83 4.15 -8.77 -0.35
CA PHE A 83 3.76 -8.46 -1.72
C PHE A 83 3.96 -6.98 -2.05
N SER A 84 3.70 -6.10 -1.07
CA SER A 84 3.63 -4.65 -1.30
C SER A 84 4.31 -3.87 -0.19
N ILE A 85 5.04 -2.81 -0.57
CA ILE A 85 5.62 -1.82 0.35
C ILE A 85 5.19 -0.44 -0.14
N GLU A 86 4.45 0.27 0.70
CA GLU A 86 4.04 1.65 0.52
C GLU A 86 5.03 2.58 1.21
N ASP A 87 5.43 3.64 0.52
CA ASP A 87 6.37 4.66 0.98
C ASP A 87 7.62 4.09 1.67
N GLY A 88 8.24 3.11 1.00
CA GLY A 88 9.45 2.46 1.49
C GLY A 88 10.66 3.40 1.59
N MET A 89 10.64 4.53 0.91
CA MET A 89 11.63 5.60 0.99
C MET A 89 10.90 6.93 1.17
N ALA A 90 11.63 7.96 1.66
CA ALA A 90 11.07 9.29 1.85
C ALA A 90 10.60 9.92 0.52
N GLU A 91 9.60 10.80 0.58
CA GLU A 91 8.87 11.36 -0.56
C GLU A 91 9.73 12.16 -1.55
N ASP A 92 10.86 12.69 -1.11
CA ASP A 92 11.80 13.43 -1.95
C ASP A 92 13.15 12.71 -2.14
N ASP A 93 13.31 11.51 -1.57
CA ASP A 93 14.50 10.67 -1.76
C ASP A 93 14.41 9.84 -3.06
N TRP A 94 14.41 10.54 -4.20
CA TRP A 94 14.32 9.91 -5.53
C TRP A 94 15.45 8.92 -5.82
N GLU A 95 16.64 9.15 -5.25
CA GLU A 95 17.77 8.24 -5.37
C GLU A 95 17.52 6.94 -4.60
N GLY A 96 17.07 7.04 -3.35
CA GLY A 96 16.68 5.88 -2.55
C GLY A 96 15.53 5.10 -3.19
N TRP A 97 14.52 5.78 -3.72
CA TRP A 97 13.44 5.13 -4.47
C TRP A 97 13.94 4.38 -5.70
N LYS A 98 14.90 4.95 -6.45
CA LYS A 98 15.50 4.26 -7.59
C LYS A 98 16.26 3.01 -7.14
N MET A 99 17.06 3.11 -6.09
CA MET A 99 17.79 1.97 -5.53
C MET A 99 16.84 0.86 -5.07
N LEU A 100 15.74 1.22 -4.37
CA LEU A 100 14.75 0.26 -3.90
C LEU A 100 14.04 -0.42 -5.08
N THR A 101 13.66 0.37 -6.09
CA THR A 101 12.97 -0.15 -7.28
C THR A 101 13.86 -1.14 -8.06
N ASP A 102 15.12 -0.79 -8.26
CA ASP A 102 16.07 -1.67 -8.95
C ASP A 102 16.36 -2.96 -8.17
N ALA A 103 16.30 -2.89 -6.83
CA ALA A 103 16.63 -4.03 -5.98
C ALA A 103 15.51 -5.07 -5.85
N ILE A 104 14.24 -4.64 -5.76
CA ILE A 104 13.11 -5.53 -5.46
C ILE A 104 11.84 -5.26 -6.29
N GLY A 105 11.82 -4.22 -7.12
CA GLY A 105 10.62 -3.81 -7.86
C GLY A 105 10.14 -4.82 -8.90
N ASP A 106 10.94 -5.80 -9.28
CA ASP A 106 10.54 -6.93 -10.13
C ASP A 106 9.63 -7.94 -9.42
N LYS A 107 9.73 -8.03 -8.09
CA LYS A 107 9.02 -9.01 -7.25
C LYS A 107 8.00 -8.39 -6.31
N VAL A 108 8.22 -7.15 -5.91
CA VAL A 108 7.43 -6.44 -4.89
C VAL A 108 6.71 -5.26 -5.52
N GLN A 109 5.45 -5.06 -5.16
CA GLN A 109 4.72 -3.85 -5.48
C GLN A 109 5.26 -2.70 -4.60
N LEU A 110 5.78 -1.66 -5.23
CA LEU A 110 6.30 -0.46 -4.57
C LEU A 110 5.33 0.69 -4.81
N VAL A 111 4.59 1.04 -3.77
CA VAL A 111 3.49 2.00 -3.84
C VAL A 111 3.99 3.37 -3.39
N GLY A 112 3.81 4.39 -4.22
CA GLY A 112 4.03 5.77 -3.82
C GLY A 112 2.74 6.42 -3.33
N ASP A 113 2.66 6.74 -2.04
CA ASP A 113 1.64 7.60 -1.43
C ASP A 113 2.16 9.05 -1.37
N ASP A 114 2.97 9.39 -0.40
CA ASP A 114 3.56 10.72 -0.27
C ASP A 114 4.50 11.06 -1.44
N LEU A 115 5.12 10.04 -2.03
CA LEU A 115 5.92 10.21 -3.25
C LEU A 115 5.11 10.84 -4.39
N PHE A 116 3.86 10.41 -4.61
CA PHE A 116 3.05 10.82 -5.75
C PHE A 116 1.87 11.73 -5.40
N VAL A 117 1.39 11.70 -4.17
CA VAL A 117 0.25 12.48 -3.63
C VAL A 117 -0.97 12.51 -4.57
N THR A 118 -1.24 11.40 -5.26
CA THR A 118 -2.27 11.26 -6.31
C THR A 118 -2.12 12.30 -7.46
N ASN A 119 -0.95 12.92 -7.59
CA ASN A 119 -0.69 14.02 -8.52
C ASN A 119 -0.10 13.51 -9.85
N PRO A 120 -0.79 13.69 -11.00
CA PRO A 120 -0.29 13.25 -12.31
C PRO A 120 1.10 13.79 -12.67
N LYS A 121 1.48 14.97 -12.18
CA LYS A 121 2.81 15.55 -12.46
C LYS A 121 3.91 14.80 -11.71
N ARG A 122 3.70 14.50 -10.42
CA ARG A 122 4.67 13.71 -9.63
C ARG A 122 4.73 12.26 -10.13
N LEU A 123 3.59 11.67 -10.50
CA LEU A 123 3.55 10.36 -11.11
C LEU A 123 4.34 10.31 -12.43
N ALA A 124 4.17 11.30 -13.31
CA ALA A 124 4.95 11.39 -14.55
C ALA A 124 6.46 11.44 -14.30
N MET A 125 6.90 12.22 -13.29
CA MET A 125 8.31 12.23 -12.86
C MET A 125 8.79 10.85 -12.40
N GLY A 126 7.97 10.13 -11.63
CA GLY A 126 8.30 8.78 -11.16
C GLY A 126 8.45 7.79 -12.32
N ILE A 127 7.53 7.84 -13.27
CA ILE A 127 7.56 7.02 -14.49
C ILE A 127 8.83 7.31 -15.31
N GLU A 128 9.13 8.60 -15.52
CA GLU A 128 10.34 9.03 -16.24
C GLU A 128 11.64 8.54 -15.58
N LYS A 129 11.68 8.60 -14.24
CA LYS A 129 12.84 8.15 -13.45
C LYS A 129 12.89 6.62 -13.27
N GLY A 130 11.83 5.89 -13.62
CA GLY A 130 11.71 4.46 -13.39
C GLY A 130 11.75 4.10 -11.91
N VAL A 131 10.99 4.82 -11.07
CA VAL A 131 10.90 4.59 -9.63
C VAL A 131 9.48 4.20 -9.23
N ALA A 132 9.36 3.33 -8.22
CA ALA A 132 8.12 2.68 -7.81
C ALA A 132 7.51 1.83 -8.97
N ASN A 133 6.33 1.27 -8.77
CA ASN A 133 5.57 0.56 -9.79
C ASN A 133 4.07 0.51 -9.49
N SER A 134 3.66 1.31 -8.51
CA SER A 134 2.26 1.47 -8.09
C SER A 134 2.04 2.87 -7.51
N ILE A 135 0.81 3.35 -7.58
CA ILE A 135 0.39 4.60 -6.95
C ILE A 135 -0.72 4.33 -5.93
N LEU A 136 -0.64 4.98 -4.77
CA LEU A 136 -1.79 5.08 -3.87
C LEU A 136 -2.68 6.24 -4.33
N VAL A 137 -3.98 5.99 -4.39
CA VAL A 137 -4.95 6.94 -4.93
C VAL A 137 -5.89 7.41 -3.85
N LYS A 138 -5.75 8.67 -3.44
CA LYS A 138 -6.58 9.35 -2.46
C LYS A 138 -7.35 10.47 -3.16
N VAL A 139 -8.63 10.27 -3.45
CA VAL A 139 -9.46 11.19 -4.24
C VAL A 139 -9.45 12.62 -3.71
N ASN A 140 -9.54 12.77 -2.38
CA ASN A 140 -9.57 14.08 -1.74
C ASN A 140 -8.18 14.72 -1.55
N GLN A 141 -7.08 14.02 -1.84
CA GLN A 141 -5.72 14.55 -1.76
C GLN A 141 -5.44 15.43 -2.98
N ILE A 142 -5.73 14.94 -4.18
CA ILE A 142 -5.67 15.75 -5.41
C ILE A 142 -6.89 16.66 -5.55
N GLY A 143 -8.04 16.30 -5.00
CA GLY A 143 -9.19 17.15 -4.80
C GLY A 143 -10.23 17.16 -5.91
N SER A 144 -10.01 16.47 -7.03
CA SER A 144 -11.02 16.32 -8.08
C SER A 144 -11.03 14.90 -8.63
N LEU A 145 -12.22 14.40 -8.98
CA LEU A 145 -12.37 13.09 -9.60
C LEU A 145 -11.68 13.04 -10.97
N THR A 146 -11.73 14.14 -11.72
CA THR A 146 -11.07 14.22 -13.04
C THR A 146 -9.56 14.01 -12.94
N GLU A 147 -8.89 14.62 -11.98
CA GLU A 147 -7.44 14.45 -11.79
C GLU A 147 -7.12 13.07 -11.20
N THR A 148 -7.99 12.56 -10.32
CA THR A 148 -7.90 11.19 -9.81
C THR A 148 -7.91 10.18 -10.95
N MET A 149 -8.91 10.25 -11.82
CA MET A 149 -9.04 9.36 -12.99
C MET A 149 -7.85 9.50 -13.94
N LYS A 150 -7.33 10.73 -14.13
CA LYS A 150 -6.14 10.96 -14.94
C LYS A 150 -4.89 10.29 -14.34
N ALA A 151 -4.74 10.32 -13.01
CA ALA A 151 -3.62 9.66 -12.34
C ALA A 151 -3.71 8.13 -12.50
N VAL A 152 -4.89 7.55 -12.31
CA VAL A 152 -5.13 6.11 -12.49
C VAL A 152 -4.87 5.67 -13.93
N ASP A 153 -5.42 6.36 -14.93
CA ASP A 153 -5.20 6.06 -16.35
C ASP A 153 -3.71 6.15 -16.72
N MET A 154 -3.02 7.19 -16.23
CA MET A 154 -1.58 7.35 -16.45
C MET A 154 -0.78 6.20 -15.85
N ALA A 155 -1.09 5.78 -14.63
CA ALA A 155 -0.45 4.65 -13.95
C ALA A 155 -0.63 3.37 -14.78
N HIS A 156 -1.85 3.03 -15.14
CA HIS A 156 -2.16 1.82 -15.92
C HIS A 156 -1.45 1.81 -17.29
N ARG A 157 -1.44 2.94 -18.01
CA ARG A 157 -0.73 3.05 -19.30
C ARG A 157 0.77 2.90 -19.18
N ALA A 158 1.34 3.24 -18.03
CA ALA A 158 2.76 3.07 -17.75
C ALA A 158 3.10 1.65 -17.21
N GLY A 159 2.11 0.77 -17.05
CA GLY A 159 2.28 -0.54 -16.45
C GLY A 159 2.40 -0.52 -14.92
N TYR A 160 2.05 0.60 -14.28
CA TYR A 160 1.92 0.70 -12.83
C TYR A 160 0.57 0.18 -12.39
N THR A 161 0.51 -0.37 -11.19
CA THR A 161 -0.75 -0.67 -10.51
C THR A 161 -1.27 0.57 -9.77
N ALA A 162 -2.53 0.54 -9.37
CA ALA A 162 -3.13 1.57 -8.54
C ALA A 162 -3.88 0.93 -7.37
N VAL A 163 -3.79 1.53 -6.20
CA VAL A 163 -4.50 1.10 -4.99
C VAL A 163 -5.39 2.25 -4.54
N LEU A 164 -6.72 2.08 -4.59
CA LEU A 164 -7.65 3.06 -4.05
C LEU A 164 -7.54 3.07 -2.53
N SER A 165 -7.49 4.25 -1.92
CA SER A 165 -7.23 4.38 -0.50
C SER A 165 -8.22 5.29 0.21
N HIS A 166 -8.56 4.90 1.43
CA HIS A 166 -9.16 5.74 2.44
C HIS A 166 -8.16 6.78 2.98
N ARG A 167 -8.59 7.52 3.98
CA ARG A 167 -7.75 8.39 4.83
C ARG A 167 -7.84 7.94 6.28
N SER A 168 -6.90 8.40 7.13
CA SER A 168 -6.96 8.15 8.60
C SER A 168 -8.23 8.74 9.19
N GLY A 169 -8.57 9.98 8.84
CA GLY A 169 -9.87 10.58 9.10
C GLY A 169 -10.86 10.21 8.01
N GLU A 170 -11.82 9.34 8.31
CA GLU A 170 -12.79 8.78 7.36
C GLU A 170 -14.23 8.98 7.83
N THR A 171 -15.15 8.82 6.86
CA THR A 171 -16.60 8.78 7.08
C THR A 171 -17.17 7.47 6.56
N GLU A 172 -18.48 7.27 6.67
CA GLU A 172 -19.19 6.11 6.09
C GLU A 172 -19.47 6.26 4.59
N ASP A 173 -18.95 7.30 3.92
CA ASP A 173 -19.02 7.44 2.46
C ASP A 173 -18.36 6.26 1.77
N THR A 174 -18.97 5.74 0.72
CA THR A 174 -18.56 4.51 0.03
C THR A 174 -17.95 4.73 -1.35
N THR A 175 -17.87 5.98 -1.80
CA THR A 175 -17.48 6.34 -3.18
C THR A 175 -16.16 5.70 -3.63
N ILE A 176 -15.18 5.53 -2.73
CA ILE A 176 -13.90 4.92 -3.10
C ILE A 176 -14.04 3.44 -3.49
N ALA A 177 -15.04 2.72 -2.96
CA ALA A 177 -15.32 1.34 -3.37
C ALA A 177 -15.85 1.28 -4.81
N ASP A 178 -16.78 2.19 -5.15
CA ASP A 178 -17.31 2.32 -6.51
C ASP A 178 -16.20 2.68 -7.50
N ILE A 179 -15.33 3.64 -7.15
CA ILE A 179 -14.19 4.05 -8.00
C ILE A 179 -13.21 2.89 -8.18
N ALA A 180 -12.89 2.12 -7.13
CA ALA A 180 -11.96 1.00 -7.21
C ALA A 180 -12.43 -0.03 -8.24
N VAL A 181 -13.72 -0.36 -8.24
CA VAL A 181 -14.30 -1.30 -9.21
C VAL A 181 -14.40 -0.66 -10.61
N ALA A 182 -14.92 0.56 -10.69
CA ALA A 182 -15.13 1.25 -11.98
C ALA A 182 -13.82 1.49 -12.76
N THR A 183 -12.69 1.66 -12.05
CA THR A 183 -11.37 1.87 -12.67
C THR A 183 -10.59 0.58 -12.85
N ASN A 184 -11.14 -0.54 -12.39
CA ASN A 184 -10.48 -1.86 -12.44
C ASN A 184 -9.07 -1.84 -11.78
N CYS A 185 -8.93 -1.11 -10.67
CA CYS A 185 -7.67 -1.08 -9.93
C CYS A 185 -7.30 -2.44 -9.33
N GLY A 186 -8.29 -3.28 -9.04
CA GLY A 186 -8.11 -4.61 -8.46
C GLY A 186 -7.66 -4.60 -7.00
N GLN A 187 -7.47 -3.42 -6.40
CA GLN A 187 -6.95 -3.24 -5.06
C GLN A 187 -7.62 -2.04 -4.37
N ILE A 188 -7.86 -2.18 -3.06
CA ILE A 188 -8.34 -1.11 -2.20
C ILE A 188 -7.67 -1.22 -0.82
N LYS A 189 -7.19 -0.09 -0.28
CA LYS A 189 -6.70 0.06 1.10
C LYS A 189 -7.77 0.82 1.87
N THR A 190 -8.57 0.14 2.71
CA THR A 190 -9.75 0.77 3.32
C THR A 190 -9.97 0.41 4.79
N GLY A 191 -8.92 0.00 5.48
CA GLY A 191 -8.95 -0.31 6.91
C GLY A 191 -9.27 -1.77 7.20
N SER A 192 -9.33 -2.09 8.50
CA SER A 192 -9.60 -3.42 9.00
C SER A 192 -11.10 -3.65 9.28
N MET A 193 -11.44 -4.82 9.83
CA MET A 193 -12.81 -5.29 10.03
C MET A 193 -13.47 -4.73 11.30
N SER A 194 -13.18 -3.49 11.67
CA SER A 194 -13.86 -2.77 12.74
C SER A 194 -14.01 -1.29 12.40
N ARG A 195 -14.95 -0.61 13.07
CA ARG A 195 -15.41 0.76 12.78
C ARG A 195 -16.26 0.84 11.50
N THR A 196 -17.40 1.50 11.59
CA THR A 196 -18.37 1.61 10.47
C THR A 196 -17.85 2.40 9.30
N ASP A 197 -16.99 3.40 9.54
CA ASP A 197 -16.30 4.17 8.51
C ASP A 197 -15.39 3.30 7.60
N ARG A 198 -14.93 2.14 8.09
CA ARG A 198 -14.19 1.14 7.32
C ARG A 198 -15.12 0.09 6.71
N MET A 199 -15.99 -0.47 7.53
CA MET A 199 -16.92 -1.53 7.10
C MET A 199 -17.89 -1.09 6.01
N ALA A 200 -18.23 0.19 5.94
CA ALA A 200 -19.09 0.74 4.89
C ALA A 200 -18.56 0.44 3.47
N LYS A 201 -17.24 0.54 3.24
CA LYS A 201 -16.60 0.27 1.95
C LYS A 201 -16.66 -1.22 1.59
N TYR A 202 -16.40 -2.11 2.55
CA TYR A 202 -16.54 -3.55 2.34
C TYR A 202 -17.98 -3.95 2.02
N ASN A 203 -18.95 -3.39 2.76
CA ASN A 203 -20.37 -3.61 2.47
C ASN A 203 -20.76 -3.09 1.07
N GLN A 204 -20.17 -2.00 0.61
CA GLN A 204 -20.40 -1.47 -0.73
C GLN A 204 -19.83 -2.41 -1.81
N LEU A 205 -18.64 -2.96 -1.59
CA LEU A 205 -18.06 -3.96 -2.51
C LEU A 205 -18.98 -5.20 -2.64
N ILE A 206 -19.58 -5.66 -1.54
CA ILE A 206 -20.56 -6.76 -1.55
C ILE A 206 -21.79 -6.38 -2.39
N ARG A 207 -22.33 -5.16 -2.23
CA ARG A 207 -23.49 -4.69 -3.05
C ARG A 207 -23.14 -4.59 -4.52
N ILE A 208 -21.94 -4.12 -4.86
CA ILE A 208 -21.46 -4.07 -6.24
C ILE A 208 -21.34 -5.48 -6.82
N GLU A 209 -20.84 -6.44 -6.05
CA GLU A 209 -20.75 -7.84 -6.46
C GLU A 209 -22.14 -8.43 -6.74
N GLU A 210 -23.12 -8.18 -5.85
CA GLU A 210 -24.51 -8.59 -6.04
C GLU A 210 -25.13 -7.98 -7.32
N GLU A 211 -24.83 -6.71 -7.60
CA GLU A 211 -25.34 -5.98 -8.77
C GLU A 211 -24.71 -6.49 -10.08
N LEU A 212 -23.43 -6.83 -10.07
CA LEU A 212 -22.71 -7.37 -11.23
C LEU A 212 -23.04 -8.86 -11.48
N GLY A 213 -23.44 -9.61 -10.46
CA GLY A 213 -23.75 -11.03 -10.57
C GLY A 213 -22.60 -11.82 -11.21
N ASP A 214 -22.90 -12.59 -12.25
CA ASP A 214 -21.91 -13.43 -12.95
C ASP A 214 -20.79 -12.63 -13.65
N MET A 215 -20.95 -11.31 -13.78
CA MET A 215 -19.90 -10.42 -14.32
C MET A 215 -18.88 -10.00 -13.28
N ALA A 216 -19.12 -10.25 -12.00
CA ALA A 216 -18.19 -9.91 -10.93
C ALA A 216 -16.94 -10.80 -10.98
N VAL A 217 -15.77 -10.18 -10.94
CA VAL A 217 -14.47 -10.89 -10.91
C VAL A 217 -13.65 -10.36 -9.76
N TYR A 218 -13.32 -11.24 -8.82
CA TYR A 218 -12.35 -10.92 -7.78
C TYR A 218 -10.92 -11.02 -8.33
N ALA A 219 -10.17 -9.93 -8.29
CA ALA A 219 -8.82 -9.87 -8.84
C ALA A 219 -7.88 -10.93 -8.22
N GLY A 220 -7.96 -11.12 -6.89
CA GLY A 220 -7.26 -12.17 -6.18
C GLY A 220 -5.78 -12.26 -6.54
N LYS A 221 -5.32 -13.45 -6.87
CA LYS A 221 -3.91 -13.70 -7.22
C LYS A 221 -3.45 -13.05 -8.54
N SER A 222 -4.37 -12.53 -9.36
CA SER A 222 -3.99 -11.92 -10.64
C SER A 222 -3.18 -10.62 -10.49
N ILE A 223 -3.27 -9.98 -9.34
CA ILE A 223 -2.48 -8.78 -9.02
C ILE A 223 -1.08 -9.08 -8.50
N LEU A 224 -0.83 -10.32 -8.05
CA LEU A 224 0.47 -10.72 -7.51
C LEU A 224 1.51 -10.76 -8.65
N LYS A 225 2.67 -10.18 -8.41
CA LYS A 225 3.80 -10.30 -9.32
C LYS A 225 4.30 -11.74 -9.33
N LYS A 226 4.61 -12.24 -10.51
CA LYS A 226 5.09 -13.61 -10.73
C LYS A 226 6.59 -13.70 -10.53
#